data_725a74f586fec52e83af56e2f6ccf2d6
#
_entry.id   725a74f586fec52e83af56e2f6ccf2d6
#
_cell.length_a   1.000
_cell.length_b   1.000
_cell.length_c   1.000
_cell.angle_alpha   90.00
_cell.angle_beta   90.00
_cell.angle_gamma   90.00
#
_symmetry.space_group_name_H-M   'P 1'
#
loop_
_entity.id
_entity.type
_entity.pdbx_description
1 polymer ?
#
loop_
_entity_poly.entity_id
_entity_poly.type
_entity_poly.pdbx_seq_one_letter_code
_entity_poly.pdbx_strand_id
1 'polypeptide(L)'
;WYVGPCLVVNAWLVRGALSTVDRPYPWIVDELHHHIGTTHVLHHLFSRVPHYHAQVASAAMKSELRGAYRHDPTPITVATFQTATKCVYIDGTEGVQYFKDASGCASDIAL
;
A
#
# COMPACT_ATOMS: atom_id res chain seq x y z
N TRP A 1 8.40 -33.50 -2.45
CA TRP A 1 8.55 -32.07 -2.15
C TRP A 1 7.89 -31.25 -3.28
N TYR A 2 6.60 -30.98 -3.14
CA TYR A 2 5.86 -30.11 -4.05
C TYR A 2 6.10 -28.66 -3.62
N VAL A 3 7.05 -27.98 -4.22
CA VAL A 3 7.37 -26.57 -3.93
C VAL A 3 6.77 -25.60 -4.97
N GLY A 4 6.17 -26.12 -6.06
CA GLY A 4 5.76 -25.31 -7.20
C GLY A 4 4.60 -24.31 -6.97
N PRO A 5 3.37 -24.76 -6.63
CA PRO A 5 2.22 -23.82 -6.60
C PRO A 5 2.23 -22.87 -5.40
N CYS A 6 2.75 -23.31 -4.26
CA CYS A 6 2.75 -22.53 -3.02
C CYS A 6 3.73 -21.34 -3.07
N LEU A 7 4.85 -21.50 -3.78
CA LEU A 7 5.87 -20.44 -3.92
C LEU A 7 5.39 -19.34 -4.86
N VAL A 8 4.67 -19.69 -5.91
CA VAL A 8 4.08 -18.70 -6.85
C VAL A 8 2.97 -17.90 -6.17
N VAL A 9 2.07 -18.55 -5.46
CA VAL A 9 0.99 -17.87 -4.71
C VAL A 9 1.58 -16.95 -3.64
N ASN A 10 2.58 -17.40 -2.88
CA ASN A 10 3.23 -16.56 -1.87
C ASN A 10 3.97 -15.37 -2.50
N ALA A 11 4.63 -15.54 -3.64
CA ALA A 11 5.29 -14.44 -4.35
C ALA A 11 4.28 -13.38 -4.80
N TRP A 12 3.11 -13.76 -5.32
CA TRP A 12 2.05 -12.83 -5.69
C TRP A 12 1.45 -12.10 -4.49
N LEU A 13 1.21 -12.81 -3.39
CA LEU A 13 0.74 -12.23 -2.13
C LEU A 13 1.74 -11.22 -1.57
N VAL A 14 3.02 -11.56 -1.52
CA VAL A 14 4.08 -10.66 -1.04
C VAL A 14 4.23 -9.44 -1.96
N ARG A 15 4.20 -9.62 -3.29
CA ARG A 15 4.24 -8.49 -4.22
C ARG A 15 3.02 -7.58 -4.06
N GLY A 16 1.83 -8.16 -3.90
CA GLY A 16 0.61 -7.40 -3.62
C GLY A 16 0.70 -6.64 -2.30
N ALA A 17 1.19 -7.28 -1.25
CA ALA A 17 1.38 -6.64 0.05
C ALA A 17 2.41 -5.50 -0.01
N LEU A 18 3.54 -5.69 -0.72
CA LEU A 18 4.58 -4.68 -0.89
C LEU A 18 4.21 -3.56 -1.89
N SER A 19 3.10 -3.69 -2.63
CA SER A 19 2.54 -2.58 -3.41
C SER A 19 1.75 -1.59 -2.55
N THR A 20 1.49 -1.95 -1.30
CA THR A 20 0.81 -1.11 -0.32
C THR A 20 1.76 -0.02 0.19
N VAL A 21 1.19 1.12 0.55
CA VAL A 21 1.93 2.31 1.01
C VAL A 21 1.42 2.73 2.37
N ASP A 22 2.35 2.95 3.31
CA ASP A 22 2.04 3.59 4.59
C ASP A 22 1.99 5.11 4.40
N ARG A 23 0.95 5.76 4.93
CA ARG A 23 0.74 7.21 4.85
C ARG A 23 0.49 7.81 6.23
N PRO A 24 0.86 9.09 6.45
CA PRO A 24 0.50 9.77 7.68
C PRO A 24 -0.99 10.10 7.70
N TYR A 25 -1.62 9.80 8.82
CA TYR A 25 -3.01 10.15 9.14
C TYR A 25 -3.04 11.18 10.26
N PRO A 26 -4.05 12.06 10.32
CA PRO A 26 -4.29 12.87 11.51
C PRO A 26 -4.41 11.96 12.74
N TRP A 27 -3.79 12.35 13.86
CA TRP A 27 -3.67 11.49 15.04
C TRP A 27 -4.99 10.91 15.54
N ILE A 28 -6.08 11.69 15.50
CA ILE A 28 -7.42 11.22 15.90
C ILE A 28 -7.91 10.11 14.97
N VAL A 29 -7.72 10.27 13.67
CA VAL A 29 -8.13 9.27 12.66
C VAL A 29 -7.28 8.02 12.76
N ASP A 30 -5.98 8.18 12.96
CA ASP A 30 -5.03 7.08 13.12
C ASP A 30 -5.35 6.23 14.35
N GLU A 31 -5.66 6.89 15.48
CA GLU A 31 -6.07 6.22 16.72
C GLU A 31 -7.40 5.49 16.56
N LEU A 32 -8.42 6.15 15.99
CA LEU A 32 -9.74 5.54 15.75
C LEU A 32 -9.67 4.33 14.79
N HIS A 33 -8.75 4.36 13.84
CA HIS A 33 -8.52 3.27 12.89
C HIS A 33 -7.44 2.28 13.37
N HIS A 34 -7.06 2.32 14.64
CA HIS A 34 -6.08 1.41 15.21
C HIS A 34 -4.76 1.38 14.45
N HIS A 35 -4.28 2.54 13.99
CA HIS A 35 -3.03 2.74 13.24
C HIS A 35 -2.95 1.99 11.91
N ILE A 36 -4.08 1.57 11.32
CA ILE A 36 -4.08 0.78 10.09
C ILE A 36 -3.46 1.53 8.91
N GLY A 37 -3.67 2.86 8.84
CA GLY A 37 -3.14 3.68 7.74
C GLY A 37 -1.62 3.88 7.81
N THR A 38 -1.09 3.99 9.01
CA THR A 38 0.35 4.17 9.27
C THR A 38 1.14 2.86 9.34
N THR A 39 0.45 1.71 9.41
CA THR A 39 1.04 0.36 9.45
C THR A 39 0.42 -0.58 8.42
N HIS A 40 -0.01 -0.03 7.28
CA HIS A 40 -0.79 -0.77 6.29
C HIS A 40 0.01 -1.86 5.58
N VAL A 41 1.29 -1.59 5.29
CA VAL A 41 2.22 -2.59 4.74
C VAL A 41 2.36 -3.78 5.69
N LEU A 42 2.51 -3.53 7.00
CA LEU A 42 2.55 -4.59 8.01
C LEU A 42 1.26 -5.41 8.02
N HIS A 43 0.11 -4.74 7.97
CA HIS A 43 -1.20 -5.40 7.98
C HIS A 43 -1.35 -6.37 6.81
N HIS A 44 -0.88 -6.02 5.62
CA HIS A 44 -0.92 -6.89 4.45
C HIS A 44 0.09 -8.05 4.51
N LEU A 45 1.26 -7.84 5.08
CA LEU A 45 2.27 -8.90 5.21
C LEU A 45 1.98 -9.83 6.38
N PHE A 46 1.51 -9.29 7.50
CA PHE A 46 1.31 -9.99 8.76
C PHE A 46 -0.04 -9.64 9.39
N SER A 47 -1.13 -9.97 8.71
CA SER A 47 -2.51 -9.65 9.13
C SER A 47 -2.92 -10.19 10.51
N ARG A 48 -2.13 -11.10 11.10
CA ARG A 48 -2.38 -11.67 12.43
C ARG A 48 -1.77 -10.86 13.58
N VAL A 49 -0.97 -9.83 13.28
CA VAL A 49 -0.40 -8.95 14.30
C VAL A 49 -1.52 -8.05 14.86
N PRO A 50 -1.77 -8.10 16.18
CA PRO A 50 -2.79 -7.24 16.79
C PRO A 50 -2.38 -5.77 16.70
N HIS A 51 -3.38 -4.88 16.58
CA HIS A 51 -3.18 -3.45 16.38
C HIS A 51 -2.26 -2.78 17.42
N TYR A 52 -2.36 -3.20 18.69
CA TYR A 52 -1.54 -2.66 19.78
C TYR A 52 -0.05 -3.01 19.68
N HIS A 53 0.33 -3.95 18.82
CA HIS A 53 1.72 -4.27 18.49
C HIS A 53 2.11 -3.78 17.09
N ALA A 54 1.18 -3.25 16.30
CA ALA A 54 1.40 -2.92 14.89
C ALA A 54 2.51 -1.88 14.70
N GLN A 55 2.57 -0.84 15.53
CA GLN A 55 3.60 0.20 15.42
C GLN A 55 5.01 -0.35 15.68
N VAL A 56 5.17 -1.15 16.74
CA VAL A 56 6.48 -1.75 17.09
C VAL A 56 6.91 -2.76 16.01
N ALA A 57 5.99 -3.61 15.57
CA ALA A 57 6.25 -4.57 14.51
C ALA A 57 6.56 -3.89 13.17
N SER A 58 5.85 -2.81 12.82
CA SER A 58 6.11 -2.01 11.63
C SER A 58 7.50 -1.39 11.66
N ALA A 59 7.92 -0.84 12.80
CA ALA A 59 9.27 -0.28 12.94
C ALA A 59 10.36 -1.33 12.73
N ALA A 60 10.21 -2.54 13.30
CA ALA A 60 11.12 -3.65 13.08
C ALA A 60 11.13 -4.11 11.61
N MET A 61 9.96 -4.24 11.00
CA MET A 61 9.83 -4.66 9.60
C MET A 61 10.48 -3.65 8.62
N LYS A 62 10.36 -2.35 8.88
CA LYS A 62 10.96 -1.30 8.04
C LYS A 62 12.46 -1.45 7.91
N SER A 63 13.14 -1.83 8.99
CA SER A 63 14.59 -2.04 8.99
C SER A 63 15.02 -3.22 8.10
N GLU A 64 14.17 -4.25 8.00
CA GLU A 64 14.44 -5.44 7.20
C GLU A 64 14.08 -5.26 5.72
N LEU A 65 12.95 -4.61 5.43
CA LEU A 65 12.45 -4.42 4.05
C LEU A 65 13.25 -3.39 3.27
N ARG A 66 13.93 -2.45 3.94
CA ARG A 66 14.77 -1.42 3.29
C ARG A 66 14.07 -0.76 2.09
N GLY A 67 14.65 -0.86 0.90
CA GLY A 67 14.10 -0.27 -0.34
C GLY A 67 12.81 -0.92 -0.87
N ALA A 68 12.38 -2.05 -0.33
CA ALA A 68 11.09 -2.65 -0.67
C ALA A 68 9.92 -2.06 0.14
N TYR A 69 10.20 -1.38 1.25
CA TYR A 69 9.19 -0.69 2.03
C TYR A 69 8.80 0.64 1.39
N ARG A 70 7.50 0.87 1.23
CA ARG A 70 6.96 2.08 0.64
C ARG A 70 6.29 2.96 1.69
N HIS A 71 6.71 4.20 1.73
CA HIS A 71 6.14 5.25 2.56
C HIS A 71 5.94 6.50 1.72
N ASP A 72 4.74 7.06 1.76
CA ASP A 72 4.43 8.33 1.10
C ASP A 72 4.07 9.37 2.17
N PRO A 73 4.85 10.45 2.30
CA PRO A 73 4.62 11.49 3.31
C PRO A 73 3.40 12.36 3.01
N THR A 74 2.75 12.20 1.86
CA THR A 74 1.57 12.98 1.49
C THR A 74 0.41 12.70 2.46
N PRO A 75 -0.18 13.73 3.08
CA PRO A 75 -1.34 13.57 3.96
C PRO A 75 -2.49 12.87 3.24
N ILE A 76 -3.19 11.98 3.93
CA ILE A 76 -4.26 11.17 3.33
C ILE A 76 -5.35 12.00 2.65
N THR A 77 -5.69 13.16 3.19
CA THR A 77 -6.70 14.07 2.60
C THR A 77 -6.27 14.58 1.22
N VAL A 78 -4.99 14.98 1.09
CA VAL A 78 -4.42 15.45 -0.17
C VAL A 78 -4.30 14.29 -1.15
N ALA A 79 -3.79 13.14 -0.69
CA ALA A 79 -3.67 11.94 -1.52
C ALA A 79 -5.02 11.46 -2.05
N THR A 80 -6.06 11.47 -1.21
CA THR A 80 -7.43 11.12 -1.63
C THR A 80 -7.95 12.06 -2.70
N PHE A 81 -7.77 13.37 -2.51
CA PHE A 81 -8.18 14.36 -3.51
C PHE A 81 -7.43 14.19 -4.83
N GLN A 82 -6.12 13.99 -4.78
CA GLN A 82 -5.31 13.72 -5.98
C GLN A 82 -5.74 12.45 -6.69
N THR A 83 -5.96 11.37 -5.96
CA THR A 83 -6.41 10.10 -6.54
C THR A 83 -7.79 10.25 -7.16
N ALA A 84 -8.73 10.91 -6.50
CA ALA A 84 -10.09 11.12 -7.01
C ALA A 84 -10.13 11.98 -8.28
N THR A 85 -9.19 12.92 -8.44
CA THR A 85 -9.15 13.81 -9.60
C THR A 85 -8.28 13.31 -10.75
N LYS A 86 -7.23 12.55 -10.45
CA LYS A 86 -6.24 12.12 -11.44
C LYS A 86 -6.36 10.66 -11.87
N CYS A 87 -6.89 9.78 -11.01
CA CYS A 87 -7.05 8.35 -11.30
C CYS A 87 -8.51 8.05 -11.67
N VAL A 88 -8.96 8.49 -12.85
CA VAL A 88 -10.38 8.46 -13.22
C VAL A 88 -10.76 7.12 -13.87
N TYR A 89 -9.96 6.63 -14.81
CA TYR A 89 -10.27 5.39 -15.51
C TYR A 89 -9.02 4.67 -16.03
N ILE A 90 -9.22 3.42 -16.42
CA ILE A 90 -8.27 2.60 -17.18
C ILE A 90 -8.95 2.18 -18.48
N ASP A 91 -8.24 2.17 -19.61
CA ASP A 91 -8.84 1.88 -20.92
C ASP A 91 -8.42 0.54 -21.53
N GLY A 92 -7.69 -0.26 -20.80
CA GLY A 92 -7.24 -1.58 -21.23
C GLY A 92 -7.65 -2.71 -20.28
N THR A 93 -7.66 -3.93 -20.80
CA THR A 93 -7.97 -5.14 -20.04
C THR A 93 -6.82 -6.11 -19.93
N GLU A 94 -5.71 -5.87 -20.65
CA GLU A 94 -4.55 -6.76 -20.71
C GLU A 94 -3.25 -6.05 -20.28
N GLY A 95 -2.39 -6.77 -19.60
CA GLY A 95 -1.09 -6.29 -19.15
C GLY A 95 -1.16 -5.31 -17.96
N VAL A 96 -0.07 -4.55 -17.77
CA VAL A 96 -0.01 -3.50 -16.73
C VAL A 96 -0.71 -2.26 -17.25
N GLN A 97 -1.74 -1.82 -16.55
CA GLN A 97 -2.52 -0.64 -16.89
C GLN A 97 -2.22 0.49 -15.90
N TYR A 98 -2.14 1.70 -16.40
CA TYR A 98 -2.02 2.92 -15.61
C TYR A 98 -3.34 3.68 -15.61
N PHE A 99 -3.68 4.26 -14.47
CA PHE A 99 -4.82 5.17 -14.40
C PHE A 99 -4.59 6.38 -15.28
N LYS A 100 -5.67 6.85 -15.89
CA LYS A 100 -5.70 8.08 -16.69
C LYS A 100 -6.61 9.10 -16.04
N ASP A 101 -6.28 10.36 -16.25
CA ASP A 101 -7.14 11.47 -15.86
C ASP A 101 -8.26 11.69 -16.87
N ALA A 102 -9.12 12.67 -16.63
CA ALA A 102 -10.23 13.00 -17.51
C ALA A 102 -9.79 13.46 -18.92
N SER A 103 -8.53 13.87 -19.10
CA SER A 103 -7.94 14.26 -20.39
C SER A 103 -7.32 13.09 -21.15
N GLY A 104 -7.26 11.90 -20.57
CA GLY A 104 -6.66 10.71 -21.16
C GLY A 104 -5.15 10.62 -20.95
N CYS A 105 -4.56 11.50 -20.16
CA CYS A 105 -3.14 11.46 -19.84
C CYS A 105 -2.89 10.46 -18.70
N ALA A 106 -1.77 9.72 -18.76
CA ALA A 106 -1.38 8.86 -17.65
C ALA A 106 -1.15 9.69 -16.39
N SER A 107 -1.73 9.27 -15.26
CA SER A 107 -1.60 10.01 -14.02
C SER A 107 -0.18 9.89 -13.47
N ASP A 108 0.51 11.03 -13.34
CA ASP A 108 1.86 11.15 -12.74
C ASP A 108 1.80 11.08 -11.20
N ILE A 109 0.95 10.23 -10.65
CA ILE A 109 0.99 9.97 -9.21
C ILE A 109 2.13 8.98 -9.01
N ALA A 110 3.29 9.50 -8.60
CA ALA A 110 4.40 8.67 -8.14
C ALA A 110 3.95 7.89 -6.90
N LEU A 111 3.84 6.57 -7.04
CA LEU A 111 3.64 5.64 -5.94
C LEU A 111 4.99 5.23 -5.35
#